data_548b10d9758d9f1bbf235f30f92d3ce3
#
_entry.id   548b10d9758d9f1bbf235f30f92d3ce3
#
_cell.length_a   1.000
_cell.length_b   1.000
_cell.length_c   1.000
_cell.angle_alpha   90.00
_cell.angle_beta   90.00
_cell.angle_gamma   90.00
#
_symmetry.space_group_name_H-M   'P 1'
#
loop_
_entity.id
_entity.type
_entity.pdbx_description
1 polymer ?
#
loop_
_entity_poly.entity_id
_entity_poly.type
_entity_poly.pdbx_seq_one_letter_code
_entity_poly.pdbx_strand_id
1 'polypeptide(L)'
;YLPFIRKAKIVRLEGHCDERGTREYNLALGERRALEVRDFLIVKGISGKKIRVVSFGEEKPLKRASTEQAWSENRRVEISLY
;
A
#
# COMPACT_ATOMS: atom_id res chain seq x y z
N TYR A 1 11.20 -11.87 0.20
CA TYR A 1 10.53 -11.01 -0.79
C TYR A 1 11.49 -10.21 -1.66
N LEU A 2 12.57 -9.69 -1.09
CA LEU A 2 13.48 -8.85 -1.86
C LEU A 2 14.00 -9.51 -3.15
N PRO A 3 14.37 -10.80 -3.16
CA PRO A 3 14.83 -11.41 -4.41
C PRO A 3 13.77 -11.39 -5.51
N PHE A 4 12.50 -11.58 -5.16
CA PHE A 4 11.40 -11.54 -6.12
C PHE A 4 11.14 -10.12 -6.59
N ILE A 5 11.18 -9.16 -5.68
CA ILE A 5 10.99 -7.75 -6.00
C ILE A 5 12.09 -7.27 -6.94
N ARG A 6 13.33 -7.68 -6.72
CA ARG A 6 14.46 -7.30 -7.58
C ARG A 6 14.33 -7.81 -8.99
N LYS A 7 13.72 -8.99 -9.18
CA LYS A 7 13.51 -9.58 -10.50
C LYS A 7 12.31 -9.01 -11.24
N ALA A 8 11.38 -8.38 -10.53
CA ALA A 8 10.19 -7.83 -11.14
C ALA A 8 10.53 -6.63 -12.04
N LYS A 9 9.79 -6.48 -13.13
CA LYS A 9 9.92 -5.31 -14.00
C LYS A 9 9.20 -4.11 -13.43
N ILE A 10 8.03 -4.35 -12.82
CA ILE A 10 7.21 -3.31 -12.18
C ILE A 10 6.81 -3.82 -10.80
N VAL A 11 6.91 -2.93 -9.83
CA VAL A 11 6.46 -3.15 -8.45
C VAL A 11 5.33 -2.16 -8.19
N ARG A 12 4.13 -2.67 -7.96
CA ARG A 12 2.97 -1.83 -7.66
C ARG A 12 2.67 -1.91 -6.17
N LEU A 13 2.59 -0.74 -5.53
CA LEU A 13 2.27 -0.61 -4.11
C LEU A 13 0.90 0.03 -3.97
N GLU A 14 -0.03 -0.67 -3.32
CA GLU A 14 -1.38 -0.20 -3.08
C GLU A 14 -1.56 0.11 -1.61
N GLY A 15 -1.78 1.38 -1.29
CA GLY A 15 -2.02 1.80 0.09
C GLY A 15 -3.50 1.73 0.43
N HIS A 16 -3.80 1.18 1.60
CA HIS A 16 -5.18 1.00 2.07
C HIS A 16 -5.35 1.50 3.50
N CYS A 17 -6.58 1.91 3.80
CA CYS A 17 -6.98 2.40 5.10
C CYS A 17 -8.25 1.68 5.56
N ASP A 18 -8.60 1.86 6.83
CA ASP A 18 -9.90 1.42 7.32
C ASP A 18 -10.97 2.47 6.97
N GLU A 19 -12.22 2.19 7.31
CA GLU A 19 -13.38 3.02 6.90
C GLU A 19 -13.51 4.34 7.67
N ARG A 20 -12.71 4.56 8.71
CA ARG A 20 -12.84 5.74 9.55
C ARG A 20 -12.18 6.95 8.90
N GLY A 21 -12.83 8.11 9.03
CA GLY A 21 -12.35 9.37 8.47
C GLY A 21 -12.98 9.68 7.12
N THR A 22 -12.56 10.79 6.53
CA THR A 22 -13.09 11.21 5.23
C THR A 22 -12.40 10.44 4.09
N ARG A 23 -13.08 10.40 2.94
CA ARG A 23 -12.53 9.74 1.75
C ARG A 23 -11.20 10.38 1.33
N GLU A 24 -11.16 11.70 1.30
CA GLU A 24 -9.96 12.44 0.89
C GLU A 24 -8.79 12.20 1.85
N TYR A 25 -9.07 12.23 3.15
CA TYR A 25 -8.06 11.95 4.16
C TYR A 25 -7.50 10.54 4.00
N ASN A 26 -8.37 9.56 3.79
CA ASN A 26 -7.97 8.16 3.66
C ASN A 26 -7.19 7.89 2.37
N LEU A 27 -7.54 8.56 1.28
CA LEU A 27 -6.76 8.45 0.04
C LEU A 27 -5.33 8.98 0.25
N ALA A 28 -5.21 10.12 0.92
CA ALA A 28 -3.89 10.70 1.21
C ALA A 28 -3.09 9.82 2.17
N LEU A 29 -3.75 9.26 3.19
CA LEU A 29 -3.09 8.39 4.17
C LEU A 29 -2.62 7.08 3.52
N GLY A 30 -3.44 6.49 2.65
CA GLY A 30 -3.06 5.30 1.90
C GLY A 30 -1.87 5.56 1.00
N GLU A 31 -1.84 6.70 0.32
CA GLU A 31 -0.69 7.09 -0.48
C GLU A 31 0.57 7.24 0.37
N ARG A 32 0.46 7.88 1.53
CA ARG A 32 1.60 8.03 2.44
C ARG A 32 2.15 6.69 2.87
N ARG A 33 1.28 5.74 3.20
CA ARG A 33 1.71 4.39 3.58
C ARG A 33 2.46 3.70 2.46
N ALA A 34 1.95 3.80 1.23
CA ALA A 34 2.61 3.20 0.07
C ALA A 34 3.96 3.88 -0.20
N LEU A 35 4.04 5.20 -0.05
CA LEU A 35 5.29 5.94 -0.23
C LEU A 35 6.35 5.53 0.80
N GLU A 36 5.95 5.26 2.03
CA GLU A 36 6.87 4.78 3.06
C GLU A 36 7.46 3.43 2.68
N VAL A 37 6.65 2.53 2.13
CA VAL A 37 7.14 1.24 1.65
C VAL A 37 8.06 1.43 0.45
N ARG A 38 7.72 2.34 -0.46
CA ARG A 38 8.59 2.67 -1.60
C ARG A 38 9.96 3.13 -1.12
N ASP A 39 9.99 4.05 -0.16
CA ASP A 39 11.26 4.59 0.35
C ASP A 39 12.09 3.50 1.00
N PHE A 40 11.46 2.59 1.73
CA PHE A 40 12.13 1.42 2.29
C PHE A 40 12.77 0.56 1.20
N LEU A 41 12.03 0.29 0.13
CA LEU A 41 12.52 -0.53 -0.97
C LEU A 41 13.69 0.14 -1.70
N ILE A 42 13.63 1.46 -1.88
CA ILE A 42 14.71 2.21 -2.50
C ILE A 42 15.99 2.11 -1.67
N VAL A 43 15.87 2.23 -0.35
CA VAL A 43 17.02 2.05 0.56
C VAL A 43 17.60 0.64 0.41
N LYS A 44 16.76 -0.35 0.14
CA LYS A 44 17.21 -1.75 -0.07
C LYS A 44 17.74 -2.01 -1.48
N GLY A 45 17.86 -0.98 -2.32
CA GLY A 45 18.46 -1.10 -3.64
C GLY A 45 17.49 -1.34 -4.80
N ILE A 46 16.18 -1.21 -4.56
CA ILE A 46 15.18 -1.33 -5.63
C ILE A 46 15.10 0.01 -6.36
N SER A 47 15.15 -0.02 -7.70
CA SER A 47 15.06 1.21 -8.47
C SER A 47 13.66 1.85 -8.34
N GLY A 48 13.64 3.14 -7.99
CA GLY A 48 12.39 3.89 -7.91
C GLY A 48 11.66 3.98 -9.24
N LYS A 49 12.38 3.84 -10.36
CA LYS A 49 11.78 3.90 -11.69
C LYS A 49 10.79 2.80 -11.96
N LYS A 50 10.91 1.65 -11.30
CA LYS A 50 9.99 0.53 -11.50
C LYS A 50 8.89 0.45 -10.46
N ILE A 51 8.87 1.36 -9.48
CA ILE A 51 7.87 1.36 -8.43
C ILE A 51 6.70 2.25 -8.82
N ARG A 52 5.48 1.73 -8.72
CA ARG A 52 4.23 2.45 -8.95
C ARG A 52 3.44 2.48 -7.66
N VAL A 53 2.97 3.67 -7.29
CA VAL A 53 2.22 3.88 -6.05
C VAL A 53 0.80 4.26 -6.41
N VAL A 54 -0.17 3.62 -5.76
CA VAL A 54 -1.58 3.96 -5.88
C VAL A 54 -2.23 3.84 -4.51
N SER A 55 -3.21 4.69 -4.24
CA SER A 55 -3.99 4.60 -3.01
C SER A 55 -5.44 4.32 -3.35
N PHE A 56 -6.03 3.36 -2.64
CA PHE A 56 -7.47 3.10 -2.70
C PHE A 56 -8.18 3.67 -1.46
N GLY A 57 -7.41 4.13 -0.46
CA GLY A 57 -8.00 4.58 0.78
C GLY A 57 -8.83 3.48 1.41
N GLU A 58 -10.10 3.76 1.67
CA GLU A 58 -11.03 2.81 2.28
C GLU A 58 -11.86 2.03 1.26
N GLU A 59 -11.64 2.25 -0.05
CA GLU A 59 -12.53 1.75 -1.10
C GLU A 59 -12.45 0.25 -1.36
N LYS A 60 -11.35 -0.40 -0.99
CA LYS A 60 -11.15 -1.84 -1.21
C LYS A 60 -10.80 -2.57 0.08
N PRO A 61 -11.75 -2.71 1.00
CA PRO A 61 -11.47 -3.39 2.27
C PRO A 61 -11.30 -4.89 2.09
N LEU A 62 -10.42 -5.49 2.90
CA LEU A 62 -10.33 -6.95 3.03
C LEU A 62 -11.49 -7.48 3.87
N LYS A 63 -11.87 -6.73 4.90
CA LYS A 63 -12.96 -7.09 5.81
C LYS A 63 -13.99 -5.96 5.85
N ARG A 64 -15.25 -6.30 5.72
CA ARG A 64 -16.35 -5.34 5.67
C ARG A 64 -17.11 -5.25 6.99
N ALA A 65 -16.39 -5.33 8.10
CA ALA A 65 -16.98 -5.22 9.44
C ALA A 65 -16.46 -3.95 10.11
N SER A 66 -17.27 -3.38 11.00
CA SER A 66 -16.90 -2.18 11.74
C SER A 66 -16.33 -2.57 13.11
N THR A 67 -15.20 -3.27 13.11
CA THR A 67 -14.52 -3.73 14.32
C THR A 67 -13.05 -3.37 14.22
N GLU A 68 -12.37 -3.28 15.37
CA GLU A 68 -10.93 -2.99 15.39
C GLU A 68 -10.14 -4.06 14.64
N GLN A 69 -10.56 -5.32 14.72
CA GLN A 69 -9.88 -6.39 14.00
C GLN A 69 -9.99 -6.17 12.49
N ALA A 70 -11.18 -5.84 11.98
CA ALA A 70 -11.36 -5.57 10.56
C ALA A 70 -10.58 -4.32 10.13
N TRP A 71 -10.63 -3.25 10.93
CA TRP A 71 -9.89 -2.02 10.65
C TRP A 71 -8.39 -2.28 10.57
N SER A 72 -7.86 -3.07 11.50
CA SER A 72 -6.44 -3.42 11.51
C SER A 72 -6.03 -4.16 10.23
N GLU A 73 -6.85 -5.08 9.77
CA GLU A 73 -6.58 -5.83 8.53
C GLU A 73 -6.69 -4.95 7.29
N ASN A 74 -7.53 -3.92 7.33
CA ASN A 74 -7.70 -2.99 6.21
C ASN A 74 -6.56 -1.98 6.10
N ARG A 75 -5.89 -1.65 7.21
CA ARG A 75 -4.73 -0.75 7.21
C ARG A 75 -3.50 -1.50 6.72
N ARG A 76 -3.30 -1.49 5.40
CA ARG A 76 -2.24 -2.30 4.79
C ARG A 76 -1.67 -1.68 3.52
N VAL A 77 -0.53 -2.19 3.09
CA VAL A 77 0.01 -1.95 1.76
C VAL A 77 0.13 -3.30 1.07
N GLU A 78 -0.48 -3.41 -0.11
CA GLU A 78 -0.39 -4.63 -0.93
C GLU A 78 0.67 -4.43 -2.00
N ILE A 79 1.48 -5.45 -2.22
CA ILE A 79 2.56 -5.41 -3.19
C ILE A 79 2.25 -6.40 -4.31
N SER A 80 2.21 -5.87 -5.55
CA SER A 80 2.02 -6.71 -6.74
C SER A 80 3.26 -6.62 -7.63
N LEU A 81 3.73 -7.75 -8.10
CA LEU A 81 4.94 -7.83 -8.92
C LEU A 81 4.59 -8.25 -10.36
N TYR A 82 5.19 -7.58 -11.32
CA TYR A 82 4.96 -7.84 -12.75
C TYR A 82 6.25 -8.06 -13.51
#